data_1444ded7a31f077d0b89795988b634b9
#
_entry.id   1444ded7a31f077d0b89795988b634b9
#
_cell.length_a   1.000
_cell.length_b   1.000
_cell.length_c   1.000
_cell.angle_alpha   90.00
_cell.angle_beta   90.00
_cell.angle_gamma   90.00
#
_symmetry.space_group_name_H-M   'P 1'
#
loop_
_entity.id
_entity.type
_entity.pdbx_description
1 polymer ?
#
loop_
_entity_poly.entity_id
_entity_poly.type
_entity_poly.pdbx_seq_one_letter_code
_entity_poly.pdbx_strand_id
1 'polypeptide(L)'
;MAYLKAYGNKRVYPNTEPMTVNTIFDMASCSKSMSTAICTHILAERGKLRLLDPVSLYIPEFKSWVSEDGKDKKIIRIADLLTHTSGLPPYAPTSELEKQYGSPSPDGMIEYIANCRRDFKPQTDFQYSCLNYITLQRIIETVSGQSLRDFARENLFDVLGMAHTDYLPCKRDKDGKWINTADAHWATSTEGDWHSLIAPTEKQSDGSVLCGQVHDPLARVMNSGISGNAGVFSCAEDIAVL
;
A
#
# COMPACT_ATOMS: atom_id res chain seq x y z
N MET A 1 -0.52 -23.86 12.85
CA MET A 1 -0.27 -22.82 13.89
C MET A 1 -0.21 -23.48 15.25
N ALA A 2 0.82 -23.21 16.07
CA ALA A 2 0.99 -23.85 17.40
C ALA A 2 0.13 -23.22 18.50
N TYR A 3 -0.23 -21.94 18.36
CA TYR A 3 -1.02 -21.20 19.33
C TYR A 3 -1.75 -20.03 18.65
N LEU A 4 -3.06 -19.89 18.92
CA LEU A 4 -3.89 -18.77 18.47
C LEU A 4 -4.90 -18.43 19.56
N LYS A 5 -4.86 -17.22 20.08
CA LYS A 5 -5.81 -16.74 21.10
C LYS A 5 -6.00 -15.22 20.99
N ALA A 6 -7.25 -14.78 21.16
CA ALA A 6 -7.58 -13.36 21.22
C ALA A 6 -7.51 -12.82 22.65
N TYR A 7 -7.06 -11.57 22.78
CA TYR A 7 -6.95 -10.85 24.05
C TYR A 7 -7.46 -9.42 23.89
N GLY A 8 -8.11 -8.90 24.94
CA GLY A 8 -8.56 -7.52 25.00
C GLY A 8 -9.68 -7.20 24.00
N ASN A 9 -9.67 -5.99 23.48
CA ASN A 9 -10.73 -5.45 22.62
C ASN A 9 -10.19 -5.06 21.26
N LYS A 10 -10.95 -5.32 20.20
CA LYS A 10 -10.66 -4.82 18.84
C LYS A 10 -11.11 -3.37 18.66
N ARG A 11 -12.07 -2.92 19.48
CA ARG A 11 -12.64 -1.57 19.47
C ARG A 11 -12.87 -1.09 20.90
N VAL A 12 -12.60 0.20 21.16
CA VAL A 12 -12.86 0.86 22.43
C VAL A 12 -13.75 2.10 22.30
N TYR A 13 -14.01 2.55 21.09
CA TYR A 13 -14.86 3.71 20.77
C TYR A 13 -15.66 3.45 19.49
N PRO A 14 -16.95 3.87 19.37
CA PRO A 14 -17.80 4.46 20.44
C PRO A 14 -18.22 3.44 21.49
N ASN A 15 -18.23 2.16 21.16
CA ASN A 15 -18.57 1.05 22.04
C ASN A 15 -17.40 0.08 22.11
N THR A 16 -17.26 -0.57 23.25
CA THR A 16 -16.26 -1.64 23.45
C THR A 16 -16.72 -2.92 22.76
N GLU A 17 -15.85 -3.51 21.94
CA GLU A 17 -16.06 -4.80 21.30
C GLU A 17 -14.87 -5.73 21.58
N PRO A 18 -15.09 -6.98 22.02
CA PRO A 18 -14.00 -7.90 22.31
C PRO A 18 -13.20 -8.27 21.05
N MET A 19 -11.91 -8.54 21.24
CA MET A 19 -11.06 -9.14 20.22
C MET A 19 -11.50 -10.57 19.93
N THR A 20 -11.45 -10.97 18.66
CA THR A 20 -11.67 -12.35 18.23
C THR A 20 -10.46 -12.87 17.45
N VAL A 21 -10.32 -14.18 17.33
CA VAL A 21 -9.24 -14.78 16.53
C VAL A 21 -9.37 -14.44 15.03
N ASN A 22 -10.59 -14.15 14.57
CA ASN A 22 -10.88 -13.78 13.18
C ASN A 22 -10.83 -12.27 12.96
N THR A 23 -10.39 -11.49 13.95
CA THR A 23 -10.30 -10.02 13.77
C THR A 23 -9.30 -9.69 12.68
N ILE A 24 -9.73 -8.83 11.77
CA ILE A 24 -8.95 -8.34 10.61
C ILE A 24 -8.40 -6.96 10.94
N PHE A 25 -7.14 -6.72 10.59
CA PHE A 25 -6.42 -5.50 10.90
C PHE A 25 -5.94 -4.80 9.63
N ASP A 26 -5.95 -3.47 9.64
CA ASP A 26 -5.14 -2.69 8.72
C ASP A 26 -3.66 -3.00 8.99
N MET A 27 -3.00 -3.60 8.02
CA MET A 27 -1.60 -4.01 8.13
C MET A 27 -0.62 -2.85 7.94
N ALA A 28 -1.13 -1.66 7.65
CA ALA A 28 -0.34 -0.46 7.45
C ALA A 28 0.89 -0.75 6.57
N SER A 29 2.08 -0.34 7.02
CA SER A 29 3.31 -0.53 6.26
C SER A 29 3.81 -1.97 6.15
N CYS A 30 3.25 -2.92 6.90
CA CYS A 30 3.51 -4.35 6.66
C CYS A 30 3.05 -4.78 5.25
N SER A 31 2.10 -4.05 4.65
CA SER A 31 1.69 -4.23 3.24
C SER A 31 2.87 -4.22 2.27
N LYS A 32 3.92 -3.46 2.58
CA LYS A 32 5.14 -3.39 1.74
C LYS A 32 5.80 -4.76 1.60
N SER A 33 6.05 -5.43 2.71
CA SER A 33 6.71 -6.75 2.74
C SER A 33 5.74 -7.88 2.41
N MET A 34 4.50 -7.80 2.92
CA MET A 34 3.49 -8.86 2.77
C MET A 34 2.91 -8.97 1.36
N SER A 35 2.93 -7.89 0.58
CA SER A 35 2.31 -7.84 -0.73
C SER A 35 3.27 -7.27 -1.79
N THR A 36 3.56 -5.98 -1.77
CA THR A 36 4.24 -5.29 -2.87
C THR A 36 5.62 -5.86 -3.18
N ALA A 37 6.43 -6.15 -2.15
CA ALA A 37 7.75 -6.76 -2.37
C ALA A 37 7.61 -8.16 -2.99
N ILE A 38 6.72 -9.00 -2.46
CA ILE A 38 6.50 -10.35 -2.98
C ILE A 38 5.98 -10.30 -4.42
N CYS A 39 5.00 -9.45 -4.72
CA CYS A 39 4.49 -9.26 -6.08
C CYS A 39 5.60 -8.82 -7.05
N THR A 40 6.51 -7.94 -6.62
CA THR A 40 7.67 -7.55 -7.42
C THR A 40 8.59 -8.75 -7.68
N HIS A 41 8.83 -9.59 -6.68
CA HIS A 41 9.66 -10.80 -6.84
C HIS A 41 9.00 -11.86 -7.71
N ILE A 42 7.68 -12.04 -7.63
CA ILE A 42 6.92 -12.92 -8.53
C ILE A 42 7.09 -12.50 -9.99
N LEU A 43 7.04 -11.20 -10.29
CA LEU A 43 7.29 -10.69 -11.64
C LEU A 43 8.75 -10.90 -12.07
N ALA A 44 9.70 -10.75 -11.14
CA ALA A 44 11.11 -11.01 -11.42
C ALA A 44 11.36 -12.50 -11.70
N GLU A 45 10.80 -13.41 -10.90
CA GLU A 45 10.89 -14.86 -11.11
C GLU A 45 10.31 -15.28 -12.47
N ARG A 46 9.22 -14.63 -12.89
CA ARG A 46 8.60 -14.86 -14.20
C ARG A 46 9.36 -14.20 -15.37
N GLY A 47 10.49 -13.56 -15.11
CA GLY A 47 11.30 -12.87 -16.12
C GLY A 47 10.61 -11.64 -16.74
N LYS A 48 9.59 -11.08 -16.08
CA LYS A 48 8.84 -9.91 -16.56
C LYS A 48 9.53 -8.58 -16.23
N LEU A 49 10.38 -8.57 -15.21
CA LEU A 49 11.26 -7.46 -14.84
C LEU A 49 12.56 -8.01 -14.24
N ARG A 50 13.56 -7.15 -14.08
CA ARG A 50 14.81 -7.48 -13.35
C ARG A 50 15.00 -6.47 -12.23
N LEU A 51 15.48 -6.91 -11.07
CA LEU A 51 15.69 -6.02 -9.93
C LEU A 51 16.70 -4.90 -10.23
N LEU A 52 17.61 -5.11 -11.18
CA LEU A 52 18.58 -4.12 -11.62
C LEU A 52 18.09 -3.22 -12.77
N ASP A 53 16.87 -3.40 -13.26
CA ASP A 53 16.32 -2.53 -14.29
C ASP A 53 16.13 -1.11 -13.74
N PRO A 54 16.40 -0.08 -14.56
CA PRO A 54 16.09 1.30 -14.19
C PRO A 54 14.57 1.50 -14.04
N VAL A 55 14.15 2.24 -13.03
CA VAL A 55 12.73 2.61 -12.83
C VAL A 55 12.14 3.30 -14.08
N SER A 56 12.95 4.12 -14.75
CA SER A 56 12.56 4.82 -15.98
C SER A 56 12.25 3.90 -17.17
N LEU A 57 12.57 2.62 -17.10
CA LEU A 57 12.12 1.65 -18.12
C LEU A 57 10.60 1.44 -18.08
N TYR A 58 10.01 1.53 -16.88
CA TYR A 58 8.58 1.29 -16.61
C TYR A 58 7.78 2.58 -16.41
N ILE A 59 8.46 3.63 -15.94
CA ILE A 59 7.91 4.98 -15.70
C ILE A 59 8.85 5.96 -16.41
N PRO A 60 8.65 6.27 -17.71
CA PRO A 60 9.61 7.02 -18.52
C PRO A 60 9.97 8.41 -17.97
N GLU A 61 9.03 9.08 -17.31
CA GLU A 61 9.21 10.39 -16.69
C GLU A 61 9.99 10.36 -15.37
N PHE A 62 10.30 9.17 -14.81
CA PHE A 62 10.97 9.04 -13.52
C PHE A 62 12.41 9.53 -13.58
N LYS A 63 12.70 10.64 -12.90
CA LYS A 63 14.00 11.28 -12.91
C LYS A 63 15.03 10.53 -12.10
N SER A 64 16.23 10.44 -12.66
CA SER A 64 17.43 10.00 -11.95
C SER A 64 17.82 11.01 -10.87
N TRP A 65 18.62 10.58 -9.90
CA TRP A 65 19.33 11.51 -9.04
C TRP A 65 20.41 12.26 -9.85
N VAL A 66 20.57 13.55 -9.53
CA VAL A 66 21.61 14.42 -10.11
C VAL A 66 22.22 15.22 -8.98
N SER A 67 23.57 15.34 -8.96
CA SER A 67 24.28 16.17 -7.99
C SER A 67 23.92 17.64 -8.11
N GLU A 68 24.14 18.44 -7.05
CA GLU A 68 23.81 19.88 -7.06
C GLU A 68 24.54 20.65 -8.14
N ASP A 69 25.78 20.25 -8.46
CA ASP A 69 26.58 20.85 -9.54
C ASP A 69 26.26 20.30 -10.95
N GLY A 70 25.31 19.35 -11.04
CA GLY A 70 24.88 18.72 -12.30
C GLY A 70 25.88 17.76 -12.94
N LYS A 71 27.04 17.51 -12.33
CA LYS A 71 28.12 16.72 -12.96
C LYS A 71 27.99 15.23 -12.75
N ASP A 72 27.34 14.79 -11.67
CA ASP A 72 27.13 13.38 -11.37
C ASP A 72 25.64 13.02 -11.51
N LYS A 73 25.39 11.88 -12.12
CA LYS A 73 24.03 11.35 -12.33
C LYS A 73 23.99 9.88 -11.98
N LYS A 74 23.00 9.47 -11.17
CA LYS A 74 22.80 8.07 -10.80
C LYS A 74 21.37 7.62 -11.12
N ILE A 75 21.28 6.53 -11.87
CA ILE A 75 20.01 5.86 -12.19
C ILE A 75 19.48 5.20 -10.92
N ILE A 76 18.18 5.30 -10.68
CA ILE A 76 17.46 4.59 -9.62
C ILE A 76 16.92 3.29 -10.21
N ARG A 77 17.14 2.17 -9.52
CA ARG A 77 16.77 0.82 -9.92
C ARG A 77 15.64 0.27 -9.04
N ILE A 78 14.96 -0.77 -9.50
CA ILE A 78 13.94 -1.47 -8.71
C ILE A 78 14.51 -1.93 -7.36
N ALA A 79 15.73 -2.47 -7.33
CA ALA A 79 16.40 -2.86 -6.08
C ALA A 79 16.54 -1.68 -5.09
N ASP A 80 16.81 -0.47 -5.57
CA ASP A 80 16.97 0.71 -4.71
C ASP A 80 15.64 1.11 -4.06
N LEU A 81 14.52 0.87 -4.74
CA LEU A 81 13.18 1.07 -4.18
C LEU A 81 12.87 0.02 -3.09
N LEU A 82 13.12 -1.26 -3.38
CA LEU A 82 12.88 -2.37 -2.44
C LEU A 82 13.68 -2.22 -1.15
N THR A 83 14.92 -1.72 -1.24
CA THR A 83 15.84 -1.61 -0.10
C THR A 83 15.87 -0.23 0.56
N HIS A 84 15.01 0.71 0.11
CA HIS A 84 14.97 2.07 0.63
C HIS A 84 16.29 2.86 0.48
N THR A 85 17.02 2.59 -0.61
CA THR A 85 18.30 3.25 -0.93
C THR A 85 18.21 4.15 -2.17
N SER A 86 17.00 4.49 -2.60
CA SER A 86 16.74 5.27 -3.81
C SER A 86 17.02 6.77 -3.68
N GLY A 87 17.05 7.29 -2.45
CA GLY A 87 17.09 8.72 -2.16
C GLY A 87 15.74 9.43 -2.27
N LEU A 88 14.63 8.71 -2.51
CA LEU A 88 13.30 9.31 -2.46
C LEU A 88 12.95 9.81 -1.05
N PRO A 89 12.26 10.96 -0.91
CA PRO A 89 11.77 11.44 0.38
C PRO A 89 10.92 10.40 1.12
N PRO A 90 10.83 10.44 2.45
CA PRO A 90 10.07 9.45 3.23
C PRO A 90 8.60 9.42 2.88
N TYR A 91 8.03 10.60 2.59
CA TYR A 91 6.59 10.83 2.43
C TYR A 91 6.32 11.99 1.48
N ALA A 92 5.07 12.20 1.08
CA ALA A 92 4.63 13.30 0.24
C ALA A 92 3.57 14.15 0.96
N PRO A 93 3.45 15.46 0.65
CA PRO A 93 2.49 16.36 1.29
C PRO A 93 1.07 16.08 0.77
N THR A 94 0.37 15.10 1.34
CA THR A 94 -0.92 14.60 0.87
C THR A 94 -1.94 15.70 0.63
N SER A 95 -2.08 16.67 1.56
CA SER A 95 -3.06 17.75 1.42
C SER A 95 -2.75 18.71 0.27
N GLU A 96 -1.47 18.89 -0.06
CA GLU A 96 -1.05 19.71 -1.21
C GLU A 96 -1.32 18.97 -2.51
N LEU A 97 -1.01 17.66 -2.54
CA LEU A 97 -1.27 16.80 -3.69
C LEU A 97 -2.77 16.69 -3.99
N GLU A 98 -3.61 16.54 -2.95
CA GLU A 98 -5.06 16.52 -3.09
C GLU A 98 -5.58 17.83 -3.71
N LYS A 99 -5.03 18.98 -3.31
CA LYS A 99 -5.39 20.28 -3.89
C LYS A 99 -4.93 20.42 -5.35
N GLN A 100 -3.75 19.90 -5.66
CA GLN A 100 -3.14 20.03 -6.99
C GLN A 100 -3.74 19.07 -8.02
N TYR A 101 -3.96 17.82 -7.63
CA TYR A 101 -4.33 16.73 -8.56
C TYR A 101 -5.75 16.20 -8.34
N GLY A 102 -6.41 16.61 -7.25
CA GLY A 102 -7.68 16.00 -6.82
C GLY A 102 -7.48 14.71 -6.01
N SER A 103 -8.61 14.08 -5.63
CA SER A 103 -8.62 12.85 -4.84
C SER A 103 -9.75 11.92 -5.31
N PRO A 104 -9.44 10.65 -5.65
CA PRO A 104 -8.10 10.08 -5.75
C PRO A 104 -7.36 10.49 -7.02
N SER A 105 -6.02 10.45 -7.01
CA SER A 105 -5.20 10.71 -8.19
C SER A 105 -3.89 9.90 -8.17
N PRO A 106 -3.94 8.60 -8.49
CA PRO A 106 -2.73 7.76 -8.57
C PRO A 106 -1.71 8.26 -9.60
N ASP A 107 -2.17 8.80 -10.73
CA ASP A 107 -1.29 9.37 -11.76
C ASP A 107 -0.61 10.65 -11.27
N GLY A 108 -1.33 11.56 -10.61
CA GLY A 108 -0.75 12.74 -9.98
C GLY A 108 0.26 12.39 -8.89
N MET A 109 0.01 11.31 -8.15
CA MET A 109 0.96 10.79 -7.17
C MET A 109 2.26 10.33 -7.83
N ILE A 110 2.18 9.60 -8.94
CA ILE A 110 3.36 9.15 -9.69
C ILE A 110 4.07 10.32 -10.36
N GLU A 111 3.34 11.30 -10.91
CA GLU A 111 3.94 12.51 -11.45
C GLU A 111 4.77 13.26 -10.40
N TYR A 112 4.22 13.42 -9.19
CA TYR A 112 4.97 14.01 -8.08
C TYR A 112 6.23 13.21 -7.75
N ILE A 113 6.11 11.89 -7.57
CA ILE A 113 7.26 11.03 -7.23
C ILE A 113 8.32 11.06 -8.31
N ALA A 114 7.92 11.01 -9.57
CA ALA A 114 8.86 11.05 -10.70
C ALA A 114 9.72 12.31 -10.72
N ASN A 115 9.16 13.44 -10.26
CA ASN A 115 9.77 14.76 -10.33
C ASN A 115 10.33 15.29 -9.00
N CYS A 116 9.94 14.74 -7.83
CA CYS A 116 10.38 15.25 -6.54
C CYS A 116 11.92 15.16 -6.38
N ARG A 117 12.47 15.97 -5.48
CA ARG A 117 13.90 15.93 -5.12
C ARG A 117 14.29 14.54 -4.61
N ARG A 118 15.54 14.16 -4.86
CA ARG A 118 16.19 12.99 -4.24
C ARG A 118 17.10 13.52 -3.13
N ASP A 119 16.92 13.02 -1.90
CA ASP A 119 17.60 13.54 -0.71
C ASP A 119 19.09 13.16 -0.67
N PHE A 120 19.45 12.04 -1.31
CA PHE A 120 20.83 11.57 -1.41
C PHE A 120 21.05 10.74 -2.70
N LYS A 121 22.32 10.50 -3.02
CA LYS A 121 22.71 9.65 -4.15
C LYS A 121 22.30 8.20 -3.89
N PRO A 122 21.60 7.52 -4.82
CA PRO A 122 21.19 6.13 -4.66
C PRO A 122 22.34 5.22 -4.23
N GLN A 123 22.08 4.32 -3.28
CA GLN A 123 23.02 3.35 -2.71
C GLN A 123 24.11 3.95 -1.81
N THR A 124 24.02 5.21 -1.39
CA THR A 124 24.99 5.82 -0.45
C THR A 124 24.44 5.97 0.96
N ASP A 125 23.13 5.88 1.12
CA ASP A 125 22.45 6.00 2.41
C ASP A 125 21.15 5.19 2.40
N PHE A 126 20.51 5.07 3.57
CA PHE A 126 19.23 4.43 3.79
C PHE A 126 18.20 5.43 4.31
N GLN A 127 17.04 5.51 3.67
CA GLN A 127 15.91 6.30 4.13
C GLN A 127 14.60 5.56 3.83
N TYR A 128 13.93 5.12 4.89
CA TYR A 128 12.60 4.53 4.74
C TYR A 128 11.66 5.50 4.01
N SER A 129 11.07 5.05 2.89
CA SER A 129 10.23 5.88 2.04
C SER A 129 8.98 5.13 1.59
N CYS A 130 7.81 5.70 1.87
CA CYS A 130 6.55 5.23 1.32
C CYS A 130 6.50 5.37 -0.20
N LEU A 131 7.17 6.39 -0.74
CA LEU A 131 7.19 6.69 -2.18
C LEU A 131 7.87 5.58 -2.99
N ASN A 132 8.86 4.89 -2.41
CA ASN A 132 9.48 3.73 -3.04
C ASN A 132 8.44 2.66 -3.40
N TYR A 133 7.56 2.35 -2.48
CA TYR A 133 6.60 1.26 -2.64
C TYR A 133 5.37 1.65 -3.45
N ILE A 134 5.00 2.94 -3.46
CA ILE A 134 4.01 3.48 -4.41
C ILE A 134 4.58 3.39 -5.85
N THR A 135 5.87 3.65 -6.02
CA THR A 135 6.55 3.49 -7.32
C THR A 135 6.57 2.02 -7.75
N LEU A 136 6.86 1.09 -6.83
CA LEU A 136 6.80 -0.36 -7.11
C LEU A 136 5.40 -0.82 -7.51
N GLN A 137 4.35 -0.30 -6.86
CA GLN A 137 2.97 -0.55 -7.30
C GLN A 137 2.78 -0.19 -8.77
N ARG A 138 3.14 1.02 -9.19
CA ARG A 138 3.02 1.45 -10.60
C ARG A 138 3.78 0.53 -11.53
N ILE A 139 4.97 0.06 -11.15
CA ILE A 139 5.75 -0.88 -11.96
C ILE A 139 5.01 -2.22 -12.09
N ILE A 140 4.47 -2.76 -10.97
CA ILE A 140 3.69 -3.99 -10.98
C ILE A 140 2.51 -3.86 -11.92
N GLU A 141 1.74 -2.78 -11.82
CA GLU A 141 0.56 -2.52 -12.64
C GLU A 141 0.92 -2.34 -14.12
N THR A 142 2.00 -1.65 -14.42
CA THR A 142 2.50 -1.46 -15.80
C THR A 142 2.92 -2.79 -16.43
N VAL A 143 3.61 -3.64 -15.67
CA VAL A 143 4.17 -4.90 -16.20
C VAL A 143 3.12 -6.00 -16.29
N SER A 144 2.20 -6.06 -15.32
CA SER A 144 1.15 -7.10 -15.28
C SER A 144 -0.08 -6.75 -16.10
N GLY A 145 -0.38 -5.47 -16.28
CA GLY A 145 -1.65 -5.00 -16.84
C GLY A 145 -2.83 -5.15 -15.87
N GLN A 146 -2.59 -5.46 -14.60
CA GLN A 146 -3.59 -5.65 -13.55
C GLN A 146 -3.40 -4.60 -12.45
N SER A 147 -4.46 -4.32 -11.68
CA SER A 147 -4.31 -3.56 -10.44
C SER A 147 -3.43 -4.32 -9.44
N LEU A 148 -2.75 -3.61 -8.53
CA LEU A 148 -1.99 -4.26 -7.46
C LEU A 148 -2.87 -5.21 -6.64
N ARG A 149 -4.14 -4.84 -6.36
CA ARG A 149 -5.10 -5.68 -5.66
C ARG A 149 -5.33 -7.00 -6.38
N ASP A 150 -5.68 -6.94 -7.67
CA ASP A 150 -5.99 -8.14 -8.44
C ASP A 150 -4.76 -9.02 -8.61
N PHE A 151 -3.61 -8.42 -8.92
CA PHE A 151 -2.36 -9.15 -9.07
C PHE A 151 -1.95 -9.86 -7.77
N ALA A 152 -2.00 -9.17 -6.62
CA ALA A 152 -1.68 -9.73 -5.32
C ALA A 152 -2.64 -10.86 -4.95
N ARG A 153 -3.94 -10.66 -5.19
CA ARG A 153 -4.96 -11.67 -4.92
C ARG A 153 -4.73 -12.93 -5.72
N GLU A 154 -4.64 -12.84 -7.05
CA GLU A 154 -4.53 -13.99 -7.92
C GLU A 154 -3.19 -14.75 -7.80
N ASN A 155 -2.10 -14.03 -7.51
CA ASN A 155 -0.76 -14.60 -7.59
C ASN A 155 -0.11 -14.85 -6.21
N LEU A 156 -0.72 -14.37 -5.12
CA LEU A 156 -0.20 -14.51 -3.78
C LEU A 156 -1.27 -14.96 -2.78
N PHE A 157 -2.32 -14.17 -2.54
CA PHE A 157 -3.25 -14.44 -1.45
C PHE A 157 -4.09 -15.69 -1.70
N ASP A 158 -4.67 -15.85 -2.88
CA ASP A 158 -5.46 -17.05 -3.25
C ASP A 158 -4.57 -18.30 -3.33
N VAL A 159 -3.34 -18.16 -3.83
CA VAL A 159 -2.36 -19.26 -3.91
C VAL A 159 -1.98 -19.80 -2.54
N LEU A 160 -1.88 -18.92 -1.53
CA LEU A 160 -1.57 -19.30 -0.15
C LEU A 160 -2.83 -19.63 0.69
N GLY A 161 -4.03 -19.47 0.14
CA GLY A 161 -5.29 -19.68 0.86
C GLY A 161 -5.58 -18.61 1.91
N MET A 162 -5.07 -17.39 1.73
CA MET A 162 -5.27 -16.23 2.63
C MET A 162 -6.67 -15.62 2.41
N ALA A 163 -7.69 -16.32 2.88
CA ALA A 163 -9.09 -16.01 2.58
C ALA A 163 -9.59 -14.70 3.22
N HIS A 164 -8.92 -14.18 4.23
CA HIS A 164 -9.26 -12.93 4.93
C HIS A 164 -8.23 -11.82 4.70
N THR A 165 -7.53 -11.87 3.55
CA THR A 165 -6.52 -10.88 3.17
C THR A 165 -6.90 -10.22 1.86
N ASP A 166 -6.97 -8.88 1.87
CA ASP A 166 -7.30 -8.10 0.66
C ASP A 166 -6.86 -6.64 0.81
N TYR A 167 -6.78 -5.92 -0.30
CA TYR A 167 -6.82 -4.47 -0.35
C TYR A 167 -8.28 -4.00 -0.38
N LEU A 168 -8.61 -3.02 0.43
CA LEU A 168 -9.98 -2.49 0.53
C LEU A 168 -10.09 -1.11 -0.13
N PRO A 169 -10.54 -1.05 -1.41
CA PRO A 169 -10.66 0.22 -2.11
C PRO A 169 -11.69 1.13 -1.44
N CYS A 170 -11.36 2.43 -1.36
CA CYS A 170 -12.20 3.40 -0.69
C CYS A 170 -12.18 4.77 -1.38
N LYS A 171 -13.21 5.57 -1.11
CA LYS A 171 -13.32 6.98 -1.53
C LYS A 171 -14.14 7.80 -0.52
N ARG A 172 -14.16 9.12 -0.69
CA ARG A 172 -15.16 9.95 0.00
C ARG A 172 -16.50 9.89 -0.72
N ASP A 173 -17.58 9.80 0.02
CA ASP A 173 -18.94 9.98 -0.48
C ASP A 173 -19.29 11.48 -0.65
N LYS A 174 -20.54 11.78 -1.04
CA LYS A 174 -21.03 13.14 -1.22
C LYS A 174 -21.02 13.99 0.06
N ASP A 175 -21.02 13.36 1.22
CA ASP A 175 -21.01 14.00 2.54
C ASP A 175 -19.58 14.08 3.13
N GLY A 176 -18.57 13.67 2.34
CA GLY A 176 -17.16 13.70 2.71
C GLY A 176 -16.70 12.52 3.59
N LYS A 177 -17.55 11.54 3.85
CA LYS A 177 -17.23 10.35 4.63
C LYS A 177 -16.49 9.31 3.81
N TRP A 178 -15.53 8.62 4.43
CA TRP A 178 -14.85 7.52 3.80
C TRP A 178 -15.73 6.27 3.73
N ILE A 179 -15.89 5.71 2.54
CA ILE A 179 -16.65 4.48 2.26
C ILE A 179 -15.82 3.54 1.40
N ASN A 180 -16.04 2.24 1.55
CA ASN A 180 -15.47 1.26 0.62
C ASN A 180 -16.24 1.27 -0.70
N THR A 181 -15.53 1.04 -1.81
CA THR A 181 -16.08 1.07 -3.16
C THR A 181 -16.28 -0.31 -3.78
N ALA A 182 -15.77 -1.33 -3.12
CA ALA A 182 -15.97 -2.74 -3.43
C ALA A 182 -15.94 -3.56 -2.15
N ASP A 183 -16.58 -4.72 -2.19
CA ASP A 183 -16.57 -5.66 -1.10
C ASP A 183 -15.19 -6.29 -0.93
N ALA A 184 -14.89 -6.69 0.31
CA ALA A 184 -13.74 -7.50 0.64
C ALA A 184 -13.90 -8.92 0.07
N HIS A 185 -12.78 -9.60 -0.16
CA HIS A 185 -12.79 -10.99 -0.65
C HIS A 185 -13.60 -11.93 0.27
N TRP A 186 -13.54 -11.73 1.58
CA TRP A 186 -14.29 -12.51 2.57
C TRP A 186 -15.76 -12.13 2.74
N ALA A 187 -16.24 -11.09 2.08
CA ALA A 187 -17.61 -10.60 2.24
C ALA A 187 -18.67 -11.67 1.94
N THR A 188 -18.42 -12.50 0.92
CA THR A 188 -19.34 -13.58 0.50
C THR A 188 -19.41 -14.74 1.51
N SER A 189 -18.41 -14.92 2.34
CA SER A 189 -18.34 -15.96 3.38
C SER A 189 -18.67 -15.46 4.77
N THR A 190 -18.97 -14.15 4.91
CA THR A 190 -19.31 -13.52 6.19
C THR A 190 -20.81 -13.34 6.31
N GLU A 191 -21.41 -13.85 7.40
CA GLU A 191 -22.80 -13.55 7.72
C GLU A 191 -22.92 -12.10 8.21
N GLY A 192 -23.80 -11.32 7.56
CA GLY A 192 -24.05 -9.92 7.89
C GLY A 192 -23.01 -8.96 7.31
N ASP A 193 -22.72 -7.87 8.04
CA ASP A 193 -21.76 -6.86 7.60
C ASP A 193 -20.31 -7.33 7.81
N TRP A 194 -19.60 -7.54 6.71
CA TRP A 194 -18.20 -7.97 6.72
C TRP A 194 -17.24 -6.98 7.43
N HIS A 195 -17.63 -5.70 7.56
CA HIS A 195 -16.88 -4.73 8.36
C HIS A 195 -16.84 -5.10 9.85
N SER A 196 -17.81 -5.89 10.32
CA SER A 196 -17.86 -6.34 11.71
C SER A 196 -16.63 -7.16 12.14
N LEU A 197 -15.91 -7.75 11.19
CA LEU A 197 -14.65 -8.46 11.45
C LEU A 197 -13.45 -7.53 11.62
N ILE A 198 -13.53 -6.26 11.15
CA ILE A 198 -12.40 -5.37 11.07
C ILE A 198 -12.21 -4.58 12.38
N ALA A 199 -10.99 -4.56 12.90
CA ALA A 199 -10.60 -3.65 13.95
C ALA A 199 -10.48 -2.22 13.39
N PRO A 200 -11.20 -1.23 13.96
CA PRO A 200 -11.08 0.15 13.55
C PRO A 200 -9.70 0.73 13.96
N THR A 201 -9.22 1.72 13.20
CA THR A 201 -7.91 2.34 13.43
C THR A 201 -8.00 3.68 14.13
N GLU A 202 -8.64 4.67 13.51
CA GLU A 202 -8.56 6.06 13.96
C GLU A 202 -9.95 6.73 14.05
N LYS A 203 -10.16 7.46 15.16
CA LYS A 203 -11.30 8.37 15.28
C LYS A 203 -11.01 9.66 14.51
N GLN A 204 -11.89 10.00 13.59
CA GLN A 204 -11.80 11.21 12.78
C GLN A 204 -12.34 12.43 13.55
N SER A 205 -12.06 13.63 13.06
CA SER A 205 -12.49 14.90 13.67
C SER A 205 -14.02 15.07 13.70
N ASP A 206 -14.73 14.44 12.77
CA ASP A 206 -16.20 14.43 12.73
C ASP A 206 -16.85 13.40 13.67
N GLY A 207 -16.03 12.66 14.42
CA GLY A 207 -16.46 11.60 15.34
C GLY A 207 -16.65 10.24 14.69
N SER A 208 -16.56 10.11 13.36
CA SER A 208 -16.52 8.82 12.67
C SER A 208 -15.25 8.05 12.99
N VAL A 209 -15.23 6.78 12.65
CA VAL A 209 -14.06 5.91 12.87
C VAL A 209 -13.71 5.19 11.57
N LEU A 210 -12.43 5.20 11.19
CA LEU A 210 -11.96 4.41 10.06
C LEU A 210 -12.05 2.92 10.38
N CYS A 211 -12.85 2.18 9.60
CA CYS A 211 -13.06 0.74 9.74
C CYS A 211 -13.22 0.12 8.35
N GLY A 212 -12.17 -0.53 7.86
CA GLY A 212 -12.08 -1.03 6.48
C GLY A 212 -11.57 0.01 5.46
N GLN A 213 -11.32 1.25 5.88
CA GLN A 213 -10.64 2.25 5.06
C GLN A 213 -9.20 2.39 5.58
N VAL A 214 -8.22 2.27 4.67
CA VAL A 214 -6.81 2.28 5.05
C VAL A 214 -6.43 3.55 5.84
N HIS A 215 -5.68 3.37 6.92
CA HIS A 215 -5.28 4.48 7.79
C HIS A 215 -4.29 5.44 7.11
N ASP A 216 -3.32 4.93 6.35
CA ASP A 216 -2.31 5.75 5.68
C ASP A 216 -2.95 6.77 4.71
N PRO A 217 -2.72 8.10 4.89
CA PRO A 217 -3.36 9.12 4.06
C PRO A 217 -2.95 9.09 2.59
N LEU A 218 -1.70 8.74 2.24
CA LEU A 218 -1.29 8.62 0.83
C LEU A 218 -2.05 7.47 0.16
N ALA A 219 -2.16 6.33 0.83
CA ALA A 219 -2.92 5.19 0.34
C ALA A 219 -4.42 5.52 0.23
N ARG A 220 -5.00 6.13 1.26
CA ARG A 220 -6.44 6.44 1.31
C ARG A 220 -6.83 7.55 0.35
N VAL A 221 -6.14 8.70 0.41
CA VAL A 221 -6.53 9.91 -0.30
C VAL A 221 -6.09 9.86 -1.76
N MET A 222 -4.83 9.46 -2.03
CA MET A 222 -4.27 9.53 -3.37
C MET A 222 -4.48 8.24 -4.19
N ASN A 223 -4.47 7.07 -3.54
CA ASN A 223 -4.47 5.77 -4.22
C ASN A 223 -5.74 4.94 -3.97
N SER A 224 -6.85 5.56 -3.57
CA SER A 224 -8.16 4.88 -3.40
C SER A 224 -8.12 3.66 -2.47
N GLY A 225 -7.22 3.61 -1.50
CA GLY A 225 -7.08 2.47 -0.59
C GLY A 225 -6.21 1.32 -1.11
N ILE A 226 -5.85 1.31 -2.40
CA ILE A 226 -4.95 0.31 -2.99
C ILE A 226 -3.60 0.95 -3.21
N SER A 227 -2.63 0.68 -2.34
CA SER A 227 -1.32 1.31 -2.46
C SER A 227 -0.18 0.39 -2.08
N GLY A 228 0.92 0.50 -2.82
CA GLY A 228 2.10 -0.32 -2.57
C GLY A 228 2.74 -0.08 -1.20
N ASN A 229 2.52 1.08 -0.59
CA ASN A 229 3.07 1.40 0.72
C ASN A 229 2.19 0.96 1.91
N ALA A 230 0.88 0.76 1.71
CA ALA A 230 -0.11 0.40 2.72
C ALA A 230 -1.43 -0.03 2.06
N GLY A 231 -2.37 -0.61 2.82
CA GLY A 231 -3.73 -0.88 2.34
C GLY A 231 -4.15 -2.35 2.37
N VAL A 232 -3.23 -3.27 2.68
CA VAL A 232 -3.59 -4.66 2.96
C VAL A 232 -4.29 -4.74 4.32
N PHE A 233 -5.42 -5.44 4.34
CA PHE A 233 -6.10 -5.88 5.55
C PHE A 233 -5.94 -7.39 5.66
N SER A 234 -5.66 -7.90 6.87
CA SER A 234 -5.39 -9.33 7.10
C SER A 234 -5.66 -9.74 8.55
N CYS A 235 -5.70 -11.05 8.80
CA CYS A 235 -5.80 -11.64 10.13
C CYS A 235 -4.56 -12.45 10.49
N ALA A 236 -4.43 -12.80 11.76
CA ALA A 236 -3.27 -13.53 12.26
C ALA A 236 -3.08 -14.91 11.60
N GLU A 237 -4.16 -15.57 11.23
CA GLU A 237 -4.13 -16.90 10.60
C GLU A 237 -3.54 -16.82 9.20
N ASP A 238 -4.00 -15.86 8.38
CA ASP A 238 -3.50 -15.64 7.03
C ASP A 238 -2.02 -15.22 7.03
N ILE A 239 -1.63 -14.33 7.97
CA ILE A 239 -0.22 -13.91 8.09
C ILE A 239 0.70 -15.08 8.44
N ALA A 240 0.20 -16.07 9.17
CA ALA A 240 1.01 -17.20 9.60
C ALA A 240 1.38 -18.18 8.47
N VAL A 241 0.79 -18.05 7.28
CA VAL A 241 1.12 -18.88 6.10
C VAL A 241 2.03 -18.15 5.12
N LEU A 242 2.24 -16.85 5.30
CA LEU A 242 3.10 -15.99 4.48
C LEU A 242 4.59 -16.15 4.91
#